data_56846ad2dc4f5335e6fb2d0936a7ad75
#
_entry.id   56846ad2dc4f5335e6fb2d0936a7ad75
#
_cell.length_a   1.000
_cell.length_b   1.000
_cell.length_c   1.000
_cell.angle_alpha   90.00
_cell.angle_beta   90.00
_cell.angle_gamma   90.00
#
_symmetry.space_group_name_H-M   'P 1'
#
loop_
_entity.id
_entity.type
_entity.pdbx_description
1 polymer ?
#
loop_
_entity_poly.entity_id
_entity_poly.type
_entity_poly.pdbx_seq_one_letter_code
_entity_poly.pdbx_strand_id
1 'polypeptide(L)'
;MTPEQKARKIIDEKLLTSGWTIQDVKRLNPNAAVGVAVREFPTDTGPVDYALFVNGTPVGVIEAKKSEEGENITTVEGQSSRYANSTFKWIKCDYKIRFAYESTDKLTRFTDYNDEKYRSRTVFSFHRPETLASLIRRNDTIRNNMKHFPEFDGTGFRDCQITAIKTLDKSLAENKPRALVQMATGAGKTFTAITAAYRMLKFGKMNRILFLVDTKSLGEQAEREFLAYRPNDDNRSFSEIYGVRRLKSSYIPSDVQVCISTIQRMYSILSGEETDESIDEISLEEVTSMEKKSPKEVVYNEKYPPEFFDCIIVDECHRSIYNVWNQVLEIMDDDGYVSCYCKR
;
A
#
# COMPACT_ATOMS: atom_id res chain seq x y z
N MET A 1 9.77 26.34 -20.57
CA MET A 1 8.94 25.16 -20.24
C MET A 1 7.84 25.62 -19.30
N THR A 2 6.59 25.48 -19.70
CA THR A 2 5.44 25.84 -18.83
C THR A 2 5.36 24.94 -17.62
N PRO A 3 4.71 25.35 -16.51
CA PRO A 3 4.50 24.48 -15.34
C PRO A 3 3.85 23.13 -15.69
N GLU A 4 2.91 23.16 -16.64
CA GLU A 4 2.21 21.97 -17.13
C GLU A 4 3.12 21.03 -17.92
N GLN A 5 4.04 21.57 -18.74
CA GLN A 5 5.04 20.75 -19.44
C GLN A 5 6.06 20.13 -18.47
N LYS A 6 6.36 20.82 -17.34
CA LYS A 6 7.21 20.23 -16.28
C LYS A 6 6.49 19.08 -15.58
N ALA A 7 5.21 19.29 -15.23
CA ALA A 7 4.40 18.23 -14.59
C ALA A 7 4.31 16.99 -15.50
N ARG A 8 4.02 17.17 -16.79
CA ARG A 8 3.95 16.06 -17.76
C ARG A 8 5.27 15.28 -17.86
N LYS A 9 6.42 15.98 -17.85
CA LYS A 9 7.72 15.30 -17.89
C LYS A 9 7.95 14.44 -16.66
N ILE A 10 7.61 14.92 -15.47
CA ILE A 10 7.72 14.17 -14.21
C ILE A 10 6.75 13.00 -14.20
N ILE A 11 5.52 13.18 -14.70
CA ILE A 11 4.54 12.10 -14.86
C ILE A 11 5.08 11.00 -15.78
N ASP A 12 5.67 11.39 -16.93
CA ASP A 12 6.30 10.44 -17.83
C ASP A 12 7.42 9.64 -17.16
N GLU A 13 8.31 10.30 -16.41
CA GLU A 13 9.39 9.65 -15.67
C GLU A 13 8.84 8.66 -14.62
N LYS A 14 7.84 9.07 -13.84
CA LYS A 14 7.17 8.20 -12.86
C LYS A 14 6.48 7.00 -13.51
N LEU A 15 5.80 7.20 -14.63
CA LEU A 15 5.15 6.12 -15.39
C LEU A 15 6.16 5.09 -15.90
N LEU A 16 7.26 5.56 -16.51
CA LEU A 16 8.33 4.68 -16.99
C LEU A 16 8.96 3.88 -15.86
N THR A 17 9.26 4.54 -14.73
CA THR A 17 9.79 3.88 -13.53
C THR A 17 8.83 2.86 -12.95
N SER A 18 7.51 3.10 -13.05
CA SER A 18 6.47 2.14 -12.61
C SER A 18 6.16 1.06 -13.66
N GLY A 19 6.95 0.96 -14.75
CA GLY A 19 6.85 -0.12 -15.73
C GLY A 19 5.82 0.10 -16.84
N TRP A 20 5.32 1.33 -17.02
CA TRP A 20 4.42 1.68 -18.12
C TRP A 20 5.15 1.99 -19.40
N THR A 21 4.61 1.55 -20.53
CA THR A 21 5.06 1.97 -21.87
C THR A 21 4.24 3.17 -22.32
N ILE A 22 4.91 4.29 -22.62
CA ILE A 22 4.23 5.53 -23.02
C ILE A 22 4.10 5.58 -24.54
N GLN A 23 2.92 5.93 -25.03
CA GLN A 23 2.61 6.06 -26.45
C GLN A 23 1.84 7.35 -26.72
N ASP A 24 1.96 7.82 -27.95
CA ASP A 24 1.08 8.86 -28.49
C ASP A 24 -0.10 8.25 -29.22
N VAL A 25 -1.25 8.90 -29.19
CA VAL A 25 -2.50 8.43 -29.80
C VAL A 25 -2.34 8.05 -31.27
N LYS A 26 -1.45 8.73 -32.01
CA LYS A 26 -1.18 8.45 -33.42
C LYS A 26 -0.48 7.10 -33.68
N ARG A 27 0.11 6.50 -32.66
CA ARG A 27 0.85 5.24 -32.73
C ARG A 27 0.29 4.22 -31.73
N LEU A 28 -1.00 4.30 -31.49
CA LEU A 28 -1.69 3.46 -30.50
C LEU A 28 -1.53 1.97 -30.82
N ASN A 29 -0.90 1.27 -29.91
CA ASN A 29 -0.86 -0.18 -29.81
C ASN A 29 -1.04 -0.59 -28.34
N PRO A 30 -2.27 -0.77 -27.85
CA PRO A 30 -2.54 -1.06 -26.44
C PRO A 30 -2.03 -2.44 -26.00
N ASN A 31 -1.67 -3.30 -26.96
CA ASN A 31 -1.11 -4.65 -26.70
C ASN A 31 0.41 -4.70 -26.82
N ALA A 32 1.11 -3.55 -26.89
CA ALA A 32 2.57 -3.50 -27.03
C ALA A 32 3.28 -3.96 -25.74
N ALA A 33 2.64 -3.85 -24.58
CA ALA A 33 3.14 -4.27 -23.28
C ALA A 33 1.95 -4.60 -22.36
N VAL A 34 2.25 -5.13 -21.15
CA VAL A 34 1.22 -5.35 -20.10
C VAL A 34 0.54 -4.03 -19.76
N GLY A 35 1.29 -2.95 -19.62
CA GLY A 35 0.80 -1.60 -19.35
C GLY A 35 1.19 -0.60 -20.41
N VAL A 36 0.20 0.07 -21.00
CA VAL A 36 0.39 1.15 -21.97
C VAL A 36 -0.31 2.41 -21.50
N ALA A 37 0.42 3.51 -21.38
CA ALA A 37 -0.11 4.84 -21.07
C ALA A 37 -0.11 5.67 -22.36
N VAL A 38 -1.30 6.10 -22.80
CA VAL A 38 -1.47 6.82 -24.06
C VAL A 38 -1.78 8.29 -23.79
N ARG A 39 -0.91 9.18 -24.27
CA ARG A 39 -1.04 10.63 -24.09
C ARG A 39 -2.21 11.19 -24.90
N GLU A 40 -2.87 12.21 -24.32
CA GLU A 40 -3.92 13.02 -24.97
C GLU A 40 -5.02 12.17 -25.64
N PHE A 41 -5.48 11.14 -24.91
CA PHE A 41 -6.45 10.22 -25.45
C PHE A 41 -7.85 10.84 -25.51
N PRO A 42 -8.55 10.82 -26.67
CA PRO A 42 -9.85 11.45 -26.81
C PRO A 42 -10.96 10.66 -26.12
N THR A 43 -11.74 11.36 -25.30
CA THR A 43 -12.98 10.86 -24.70
C THR A 43 -14.19 11.65 -25.19
N ASP A 44 -15.39 11.22 -24.82
CA ASP A 44 -16.64 11.92 -25.14
C ASP A 44 -16.73 13.30 -24.44
N THR A 45 -16.05 13.45 -23.29
CA THR A 45 -16.04 14.69 -22.50
C THR A 45 -14.82 15.59 -22.78
N GLY A 46 -13.90 15.18 -23.68
CA GLY A 46 -12.65 15.85 -24.01
C GLY A 46 -11.44 14.92 -23.90
N PRO A 47 -10.24 15.33 -24.33
CA PRO A 47 -9.04 14.51 -24.17
C PRO A 47 -8.65 14.41 -22.70
N VAL A 48 -8.25 13.22 -22.27
CA VAL A 48 -7.55 12.99 -20.99
C VAL A 48 -6.05 13.09 -21.21
N ASP A 49 -5.29 13.55 -20.21
CA ASP A 49 -3.85 13.66 -20.35
C ASP A 49 -3.19 12.31 -20.63
N TYR A 50 -3.62 11.25 -19.94
CA TYR A 50 -3.23 9.87 -20.24
C TYR A 50 -4.40 8.91 -20.07
N ALA A 51 -4.56 7.98 -21.00
CA ALA A 51 -5.40 6.80 -20.84
C ALA A 51 -4.51 5.58 -20.54
N LEU A 52 -4.88 4.81 -19.52
CA LEU A 52 -4.14 3.64 -19.05
C LEU A 52 -4.79 2.37 -19.57
N PHE A 53 -3.99 1.55 -20.27
CA PHE A 53 -4.39 0.26 -20.80
C PHE A 53 -3.60 -0.85 -20.09
N VAL A 54 -4.30 -1.87 -19.64
CA VAL A 54 -3.70 -3.08 -19.06
C VAL A 54 -4.16 -4.28 -19.90
N ASN A 55 -3.19 -5.04 -20.43
CA ASN A 55 -3.45 -6.14 -21.36
C ASN A 55 -4.41 -5.74 -22.49
N GLY A 56 -4.20 -4.56 -23.05
CA GLY A 56 -5.00 -4.02 -24.14
C GLY A 56 -6.38 -3.47 -23.77
N THR A 57 -6.79 -3.59 -22.51
CA THR A 57 -8.08 -3.08 -22.01
C THR A 57 -7.89 -1.73 -21.32
N PRO A 58 -8.71 -0.70 -21.63
CA PRO A 58 -8.66 0.57 -20.94
C PRO A 58 -9.17 0.42 -19.51
N VAL A 59 -8.38 0.83 -18.53
CA VAL A 59 -8.68 0.59 -17.10
C VAL A 59 -8.70 1.87 -16.28
N GLY A 60 -8.02 2.92 -16.74
CA GLY A 60 -7.86 4.14 -15.95
C GLY A 60 -7.46 5.35 -16.77
N VAL A 61 -7.41 6.49 -16.07
CA VAL A 61 -7.00 7.78 -16.62
C VAL A 61 -6.07 8.50 -15.66
N ILE A 62 -5.23 9.39 -16.20
CA ILE A 62 -4.41 10.33 -15.43
C ILE A 62 -4.70 11.74 -15.91
N GLU A 63 -4.92 12.64 -14.96
CA GLU A 63 -5.00 14.09 -15.13
C GLU A 63 -3.77 14.77 -14.53
N ALA A 64 -3.08 15.55 -15.35
CA ALA A 64 -1.98 16.39 -14.91
C ALA A 64 -2.51 17.71 -14.34
N LYS A 65 -2.16 18.01 -13.11
CA LYS A 65 -2.55 19.23 -12.39
C LYS A 65 -1.35 20.14 -12.16
N LYS A 66 -1.59 21.45 -12.05
CA LYS A 66 -0.53 22.42 -11.71
C LYS A 66 -0.16 22.27 -10.24
N SER A 67 1.13 22.53 -9.91
CA SER A 67 1.65 22.45 -8.54
C SER A 67 0.88 23.32 -7.54
N GLU A 68 0.41 24.48 -7.97
CA GLU A 68 -0.37 25.42 -7.14
C GLU A 68 -1.76 24.87 -6.75
N GLU A 69 -2.27 23.90 -7.48
CA GLU A 69 -3.52 23.23 -7.21
C GLU A 69 -3.33 22.05 -6.25
N GLY A 70 -2.07 21.60 -6.02
CA GLY A 70 -1.73 20.42 -5.24
C GLY A 70 -2.18 20.47 -3.77
N GLU A 71 -2.17 21.65 -3.14
CA GLU A 71 -2.66 21.82 -1.76
C GLU A 71 -4.20 21.85 -1.68
N ASN A 72 -4.89 22.14 -2.78
CA ASN A 72 -6.35 22.24 -2.89
C ASN A 72 -7.01 21.08 -3.64
N ILE A 73 -6.27 20.03 -3.98
CA ILE A 73 -6.81 18.84 -4.70
C ILE A 73 -7.96 18.15 -3.92
N THR A 74 -8.12 18.44 -2.64
CA THR A 74 -9.23 17.91 -1.82
C THR A 74 -10.63 18.38 -2.27
N THR A 75 -10.73 19.40 -3.12
CA THR A 75 -12.01 19.96 -3.59
C THR A 75 -12.47 19.39 -4.93
N VAL A 76 -11.72 18.47 -5.56
CA VAL A 76 -11.95 18.06 -6.96
C VAL A 76 -12.60 16.68 -7.10
N GLU A 77 -13.29 16.18 -6.04
CA GLU A 77 -14.15 14.98 -6.17
C GLU A 77 -15.19 15.09 -7.31
N GLY A 78 -15.49 16.32 -7.76
CA GLY A 78 -16.43 16.58 -8.85
C GLY A 78 -15.84 16.41 -10.27
N GLN A 79 -14.52 16.49 -10.47
CA GLN A 79 -13.90 16.34 -11.80
C GLN A 79 -13.52 14.90 -12.09
N SER A 80 -12.97 14.17 -11.13
CA SER A 80 -12.63 12.76 -11.29
C SER A 80 -13.88 11.90 -11.54
N SER A 81 -15.05 12.25 -10.99
CA SER A 81 -16.31 11.57 -11.27
C SER A 81 -16.80 11.73 -12.72
N ARG A 82 -16.36 12.76 -13.46
CA ARG A 82 -16.67 12.90 -14.90
C ARG A 82 -15.97 11.81 -15.70
N TYR A 83 -14.77 11.44 -15.34
CA TYR A 83 -13.98 10.44 -16.07
C TYR A 83 -14.45 9.01 -15.78
N ALA A 84 -14.95 8.73 -14.59
CA ALA A 84 -15.54 7.43 -14.29
C ALA A 84 -16.75 7.08 -15.20
N ASN A 85 -17.42 8.11 -15.69
CA ASN A 85 -18.58 7.98 -16.59
C ASN A 85 -18.24 8.30 -18.05
N SER A 86 -16.98 8.67 -18.37
CA SER A 86 -16.58 8.97 -19.74
C SER A 86 -16.34 7.68 -20.54
N THR A 87 -16.68 7.74 -21.83
CA THR A 87 -16.43 6.65 -22.77
C THR A 87 -15.30 7.03 -23.71
N PHE A 88 -14.41 6.08 -24.02
CA PHE A 88 -13.33 6.29 -24.98
C PHE A 88 -13.90 6.27 -26.40
N LYS A 89 -13.70 7.36 -27.18
CA LYS A 89 -14.34 7.54 -28.50
C LYS A 89 -14.10 6.44 -29.53
N TRP A 90 -12.99 5.73 -29.46
CA TRP A 90 -12.62 4.72 -30.47
C TRP A 90 -12.64 3.29 -29.96
N ILE A 91 -13.01 3.10 -28.73
CA ILE A 91 -13.04 1.79 -28.12
C ILE A 91 -14.48 1.52 -27.69
N LYS A 92 -15.15 0.60 -28.41
CA LYS A 92 -16.45 0.08 -27.97
C LYS A 92 -16.22 -0.80 -26.74
N CYS A 93 -16.18 -0.18 -25.57
CA CYS A 93 -16.18 -0.93 -24.33
C CYS A 93 -17.31 -0.42 -23.44
N ASP A 94 -18.17 -1.35 -23.02
CA ASP A 94 -19.19 -1.09 -21.99
C ASP A 94 -18.56 -0.98 -20.58
N TYR A 95 -17.21 -0.92 -20.51
CA TYR A 95 -16.48 -0.87 -19.27
C TYR A 95 -16.39 0.56 -18.75
N LYS A 96 -16.84 0.77 -17.52
CA LYS A 96 -16.53 1.97 -16.76
C LYS A 96 -15.05 2.01 -16.44
N ILE A 97 -14.44 3.18 -16.58
CA ILE A 97 -13.06 3.41 -16.12
C ILE A 97 -13.04 3.22 -14.61
N ARG A 98 -12.21 2.27 -14.14
CA ARG A 98 -12.12 1.93 -12.72
C ARG A 98 -11.17 2.83 -11.96
N PHE A 99 -10.04 3.20 -12.57
CA PHE A 99 -8.97 3.89 -11.87
C PHE A 99 -8.81 5.32 -12.37
N ALA A 100 -8.65 6.26 -11.45
CA ALA A 100 -8.28 7.62 -11.78
C ALA A 100 -7.08 8.07 -10.95
N TYR A 101 -6.16 8.77 -11.63
CA TYR A 101 -5.06 9.46 -10.99
C TYR A 101 -5.15 10.95 -11.27
N GLU A 102 -4.81 11.73 -10.27
CA GLU A 102 -4.55 13.16 -10.37
C GLU A 102 -3.12 13.41 -9.91
N SER A 103 -2.28 13.96 -10.77
CA SER A 103 -0.86 14.09 -10.47
C SER A 103 -0.35 15.49 -10.76
N THR A 104 0.43 16.00 -9.81
CA THR A 104 1.27 17.19 -9.96
C THR A 104 2.73 16.75 -10.08
N ASP A 105 3.64 17.71 -10.16
CA ASP A 105 5.09 17.45 -10.05
C ASP A 105 5.50 16.89 -8.68
N LYS A 106 4.70 17.11 -7.61
CA LYS A 106 5.02 16.72 -6.24
C LYS A 106 4.14 15.60 -5.69
N LEU A 107 2.87 15.59 -6.04
CA LEU A 107 1.86 14.75 -5.43
C LEU A 107 1.14 13.93 -6.49
N THR A 108 0.91 12.66 -6.19
CA THR A 108 0.07 11.78 -6.99
C THR A 108 -1.07 11.27 -6.12
N ARG A 109 -2.30 11.35 -6.62
CA ARG A 109 -3.49 10.84 -5.94
C ARG A 109 -4.15 9.77 -6.79
N PHE A 110 -4.77 8.81 -6.13
CA PHE A 110 -5.39 7.65 -6.74
C PHE A 110 -6.81 7.45 -6.23
N THR A 111 -7.71 7.07 -7.12
CA THR A 111 -9.10 6.69 -6.81
C THR A 111 -9.43 5.35 -7.49
N ASP A 112 -9.92 4.39 -6.73
CA ASP A 112 -10.56 3.17 -7.24
C ASP A 112 -12.07 3.32 -7.14
N TYR A 113 -12.76 3.45 -8.27
CA TYR A 113 -14.22 3.61 -8.33
C TYR A 113 -14.99 2.31 -8.02
N ASN A 114 -14.30 1.20 -7.85
CA ASN A 114 -14.92 -0.04 -7.40
C ASN A 114 -15.10 -0.09 -5.87
N ASP A 115 -14.51 0.85 -5.13
CA ASP A 115 -14.81 1.03 -3.71
C ASP A 115 -16.24 1.59 -3.56
N GLU A 116 -17.07 1.01 -2.69
CA GLU A 116 -18.45 1.50 -2.44
C GLU A 116 -18.49 2.97 -1.98
N LYS A 117 -17.50 3.38 -1.20
CA LYS A 117 -17.26 4.76 -0.79
C LYS A 117 -15.88 5.16 -1.30
N TYR A 118 -15.75 5.31 -2.62
CA TYR A 118 -14.50 5.74 -3.20
C TYR A 118 -14.12 7.15 -2.75
N ARG A 119 -12.85 7.36 -2.55
CA ARG A 119 -12.24 8.66 -2.30
C ARG A 119 -10.83 8.70 -2.84
N SER A 120 -10.41 9.88 -3.25
CA SER A 120 -9.04 10.13 -3.67
C SER A 120 -8.08 10.02 -2.48
N ARG A 121 -6.97 9.32 -2.66
CA ARG A 121 -5.91 9.13 -1.66
C ARG A 121 -4.55 9.42 -2.26
N THR A 122 -3.62 9.91 -1.46
CA THR A 122 -2.24 10.13 -1.88
C THR A 122 -1.57 8.77 -2.09
N VAL A 123 -0.76 8.68 -3.14
CA VAL A 123 0.08 7.52 -3.43
C VAL A 123 1.50 8.00 -3.78
N PHE A 124 2.51 7.22 -3.42
CA PHE A 124 3.91 7.56 -3.66
C PHE A 124 4.22 7.68 -5.16
N SER A 125 3.70 6.76 -5.96
CA SER A 125 3.88 6.73 -7.41
C SER A 125 2.65 6.12 -8.11
N PHE A 126 2.70 5.96 -9.42
CA PHE A 126 1.68 5.19 -10.14
C PHE A 126 1.84 3.71 -9.83
N HIS A 127 0.73 3.00 -9.63
CA HIS A 127 0.74 1.55 -9.50
C HIS A 127 1.32 0.89 -10.75
N ARG A 128 2.00 -0.22 -10.57
CA ARG A 128 2.48 -1.02 -11.71
C ARG A 128 1.32 -1.59 -12.51
N PRO A 129 1.49 -1.81 -13.82
CA PRO A 129 0.45 -2.45 -14.65
C PRO A 129 -0.02 -3.80 -14.10
N GLU A 130 0.90 -4.61 -13.56
CA GLU A 130 0.61 -5.91 -12.97
C GLU A 130 -0.23 -5.79 -11.71
N THR A 131 -0.01 -4.74 -10.92
CA THR A 131 -0.80 -4.43 -9.73
C THR A 131 -2.23 -4.09 -10.12
N LEU A 132 -2.43 -3.19 -11.09
CA LEU A 132 -3.77 -2.87 -11.60
C LEU A 132 -4.45 -4.11 -12.21
N ALA A 133 -3.71 -4.95 -12.95
CA ALA A 133 -4.21 -6.23 -13.47
C ALA A 133 -4.68 -7.16 -12.34
N SER A 134 -3.96 -7.19 -11.23
CA SER A 134 -4.34 -7.97 -10.04
C SER A 134 -5.60 -7.41 -9.38
N LEU A 135 -5.69 -6.07 -9.22
CA LEU A 135 -6.87 -5.41 -8.66
C LEU A 135 -8.13 -5.66 -9.49
N ILE A 136 -8.00 -5.66 -10.82
CA ILE A 136 -9.11 -5.94 -11.74
C ILE A 136 -9.63 -7.37 -11.57
N ARG A 137 -8.73 -8.33 -11.36
CA ARG A 137 -9.09 -9.75 -11.18
C ARG A 137 -9.74 -10.08 -9.83
N ARG A 138 -9.62 -9.21 -8.85
CA ARG A 138 -10.30 -9.39 -7.55
C ARG A 138 -11.81 -9.19 -7.74
N ASN A 139 -12.61 -10.07 -7.15
CA ASN A 139 -14.07 -9.95 -7.17
C ASN A 139 -14.55 -8.69 -6.45
N ASP A 140 -13.80 -8.26 -5.40
CA ASP A 140 -14.11 -7.07 -4.63
C ASP A 140 -12.82 -6.39 -4.14
N THR A 141 -12.93 -5.14 -3.69
CA THR A 141 -11.79 -4.42 -3.12
C THR A 141 -11.53 -4.86 -1.69
N ILE A 142 -10.28 -4.70 -1.22
CA ILE A 142 -9.93 -4.94 0.19
C ILE A 142 -10.82 -4.08 1.10
N ARG A 143 -11.10 -2.83 0.71
CA ARG A 143 -11.90 -1.89 1.51
C ARG A 143 -13.34 -2.33 1.64
N ASN A 144 -13.94 -2.86 0.58
CA ASN A 144 -15.29 -3.41 0.64
C ASN A 144 -15.32 -4.67 1.50
N ASN A 145 -14.35 -5.58 1.35
CA ASN A 145 -14.24 -6.77 2.18
C ASN A 145 -14.14 -6.45 3.68
N MET A 146 -13.41 -5.39 4.06
CA MET A 146 -13.27 -4.98 5.46
C MET A 146 -14.59 -4.54 6.11
N LYS A 147 -15.59 -4.12 5.34
CA LYS A 147 -16.93 -3.80 5.85
C LYS A 147 -17.74 -5.03 6.25
N HIS A 148 -17.34 -6.20 5.74
CA HIS A 148 -18.06 -7.46 5.89
C HIS A 148 -17.31 -8.48 6.76
N PHE A 149 -16.45 -8.00 7.68
CA PHE A 149 -15.81 -8.88 8.63
C PHE A 149 -16.87 -9.59 9.50
N PRO A 150 -16.78 -10.90 9.68
CA PRO A 150 -17.66 -11.62 10.59
C PRO A 150 -17.45 -11.12 12.02
N GLU A 151 -18.47 -11.27 12.87
CA GLU A 151 -18.35 -10.94 14.28
C GLU A 151 -17.15 -11.69 14.88
N PHE A 152 -16.39 -10.98 15.73
CA PHE A 152 -15.22 -11.56 16.36
C PHE A 152 -15.60 -12.47 17.50
N ASP A 153 -15.24 -13.75 17.44
CA ASP A 153 -15.32 -14.68 18.54
C ASP A 153 -14.18 -14.41 19.53
N GLY A 154 -14.51 -13.80 20.66
CA GLY A 154 -13.58 -13.46 21.72
C GLY A 154 -13.32 -14.58 22.74
N THR A 155 -13.74 -15.82 22.47
CA THR A 155 -13.52 -16.94 23.39
C THR A 155 -12.02 -17.13 23.67
N GLY A 156 -11.63 -17.12 24.94
CA GLY A 156 -10.23 -17.23 25.35
C GLY A 156 -9.41 -15.93 25.29
N PHE A 157 -10.00 -14.83 24.81
CA PHE A 157 -9.36 -13.52 24.77
C PHE A 157 -9.67 -12.71 26.04
N ARG A 158 -8.75 -11.78 26.38
CA ARG A 158 -8.99 -10.79 27.43
C ARG A 158 -9.88 -9.66 26.91
N ASP A 159 -10.66 -9.03 27.78
CA ASP A 159 -11.60 -7.94 27.41
C ASP A 159 -10.90 -6.81 26.64
N CYS A 160 -9.67 -6.44 27.02
CA CYS A 160 -8.90 -5.40 26.31
C CYS A 160 -8.52 -5.82 24.88
N GLN A 161 -8.25 -7.09 24.64
CA GLN A 161 -7.95 -7.63 23.31
C GLN A 161 -9.22 -7.68 22.44
N ILE A 162 -10.33 -8.13 23.00
CA ILE A 162 -11.64 -8.16 22.35
C ILE A 162 -12.03 -6.73 21.92
N THR A 163 -11.90 -5.76 22.84
CA THR A 163 -12.20 -4.36 22.58
C THR A 163 -11.31 -3.81 21.48
N ALA A 164 -9.99 -4.08 21.52
CA ALA A 164 -9.04 -3.62 20.51
C ALA A 164 -9.39 -4.16 19.11
N ILE A 165 -9.67 -5.45 18.98
CA ILE A 165 -10.00 -6.10 17.70
C ILE A 165 -11.32 -5.57 17.16
N LYS A 166 -12.40 -5.54 17.96
CA LYS A 166 -13.71 -5.04 17.52
C LYS A 166 -13.67 -3.56 17.11
N THR A 167 -12.90 -2.73 17.84
CA THR A 167 -12.74 -1.32 17.51
C THR A 167 -11.90 -1.13 16.25
N LEU A 168 -10.87 -1.94 16.06
CA LEU A 168 -10.08 -1.94 14.84
C LEU A 168 -10.93 -2.33 13.64
N ASP A 169 -11.65 -3.45 13.70
CA ASP A 169 -12.55 -3.91 12.63
C ASP A 169 -13.55 -2.81 12.24
N LYS A 170 -14.15 -2.13 13.23
CA LYS A 170 -15.06 -0.99 13.00
C LYS A 170 -14.34 0.16 12.30
N SER A 171 -13.13 0.51 12.74
CA SER A 171 -12.33 1.59 12.13
C SER A 171 -12.01 1.28 10.66
N LEU A 172 -11.67 0.03 10.35
CA LEU A 172 -11.42 -0.44 9.00
C LEU A 172 -12.69 -0.40 8.13
N ALA A 173 -13.82 -0.86 8.68
CA ALA A 173 -15.12 -0.80 8.01
C ALA A 173 -15.57 0.64 7.71
N GLU A 174 -15.19 1.62 8.54
CA GLU A 174 -15.38 3.06 8.31
C GLU A 174 -14.41 3.64 7.28
N ASN A 175 -13.59 2.82 6.64
CA ASN A 175 -12.61 3.20 5.62
C ASN A 175 -11.52 4.15 6.15
N LYS A 176 -11.12 4.01 7.42
CA LYS A 176 -9.98 4.73 8.00
C LYS A 176 -8.69 4.01 7.61
N PRO A 177 -7.74 4.69 6.94
CA PRO A 177 -6.54 4.03 6.43
C PRO A 177 -5.55 3.69 7.54
N ARG A 178 -5.58 4.42 8.66
CA ARG A 178 -4.64 4.29 9.78
C ARG A 178 -5.37 4.04 11.08
N ALA A 179 -4.84 3.15 11.90
CA ALA A 179 -5.37 2.86 13.23
C ALA A 179 -4.24 2.78 14.26
N LEU A 180 -4.46 3.36 15.44
CA LEU A 180 -3.57 3.24 16.58
C LEU A 180 -4.24 2.39 17.66
N VAL A 181 -3.62 1.26 17.99
CA VAL A 181 -4.06 0.37 19.07
C VAL A 181 -3.11 0.56 20.26
N GLN A 182 -3.61 1.20 21.31
CA GLN A 182 -2.84 1.43 22.53
C GLN A 182 -3.21 0.40 23.60
N MET A 183 -2.24 -0.38 24.05
CA MET A 183 -2.42 -1.42 25.05
C MET A 183 -1.30 -1.37 26.10
N ALA A 184 -1.62 -1.73 27.34
CA ALA A 184 -0.64 -1.82 28.44
C ALA A 184 0.40 -2.92 28.16
N THR A 185 1.55 -2.82 28.83
CA THR A 185 2.57 -3.87 28.82
C THR A 185 1.97 -5.16 29.41
N GLY A 186 2.24 -6.30 28.78
CA GLY A 186 1.70 -7.60 29.21
C GLY A 186 0.22 -7.85 28.87
N ALA A 187 -0.46 -6.90 28.19
CA ALA A 187 -1.85 -7.09 27.74
C ALA A 187 -1.99 -8.01 26.52
N GLY A 188 -0.88 -8.46 25.92
CA GLY A 188 -0.87 -9.34 24.74
C GLY A 188 -0.99 -8.59 23.43
N LYS A 189 -0.25 -7.46 23.26
CA LYS A 189 -0.22 -6.65 22.04
C LYS A 189 0.07 -7.48 20.80
N THR A 190 1.17 -8.23 20.81
CA THR A 190 1.58 -9.06 19.68
C THR A 190 0.52 -10.07 19.30
N PHE A 191 -0.08 -10.74 20.29
CA PHE A 191 -1.20 -11.68 20.06
C PHE A 191 -2.40 -10.98 19.41
N THR A 192 -2.75 -9.77 19.87
CA THR A 192 -3.83 -8.97 19.28
C THR A 192 -3.51 -8.57 17.84
N ALA A 193 -2.26 -8.17 17.58
CA ALA A 193 -1.80 -7.80 16.23
C ALA A 193 -1.80 -9.00 15.27
N ILE A 194 -1.40 -10.19 15.74
CA ILE A 194 -1.48 -11.44 14.96
C ILE A 194 -2.94 -11.80 14.64
N THR A 195 -3.85 -11.65 15.61
CA THR A 195 -5.28 -11.86 15.37
C THR A 195 -5.82 -10.88 14.31
N ALA A 196 -5.45 -9.62 14.37
CA ALA A 196 -5.81 -8.64 13.36
C ALA A 196 -5.25 -9.00 11.98
N ALA A 197 -3.96 -9.40 11.90
CA ALA A 197 -3.34 -9.86 10.66
C ALA A 197 -4.09 -11.06 10.06
N TYR A 198 -4.44 -12.05 10.89
CA TYR A 198 -5.24 -13.19 10.45
C TYR A 198 -6.58 -12.76 9.83
N ARG A 199 -7.30 -11.85 10.49
CA ARG A 199 -8.60 -11.35 10.02
C ARG A 199 -8.46 -10.58 8.70
N MET A 200 -7.43 -9.76 8.58
CA MET A 200 -7.13 -9.01 7.35
C MET A 200 -6.81 -9.93 6.17
N LEU A 201 -6.02 -10.99 6.39
CA LEU A 201 -5.72 -11.99 5.36
C LEU A 201 -6.97 -12.80 4.98
N LYS A 202 -7.69 -13.33 5.98
CA LYS A 202 -8.81 -14.24 5.76
C LYS A 202 -10.05 -13.55 5.20
N PHE A 203 -10.48 -12.49 5.84
CA PHE A 203 -11.73 -11.79 5.53
C PHE A 203 -11.51 -10.55 4.67
N GLY A 204 -10.44 -9.79 4.89
CA GLY A 204 -10.05 -8.65 4.06
C GLY A 204 -9.52 -9.04 2.69
N LYS A 205 -9.15 -10.34 2.53
CA LYS A 205 -8.53 -10.86 1.30
C LYS A 205 -7.25 -10.12 0.91
N MET A 206 -6.50 -9.69 1.93
CA MET A 206 -5.16 -9.18 1.73
C MET A 206 -4.21 -10.30 1.30
N ASN A 207 -3.26 -9.99 0.43
CA ASN A 207 -2.28 -10.96 -0.03
C ASN A 207 -1.03 -10.95 0.84
N ARG A 208 -0.63 -9.74 1.33
CA ARG A 208 0.65 -9.61 2.01
C ARG A 208 0.64 -8.52 3.07
N ILE A 209 1.14 -8.87 4.25
CA ILE A 209 1.27 -7.98 5.41
C ILE A 209 2.74 -7.85 5.78
N LEU A 210 3.19 -6.62 6.01
CA LEU A 210 4.49 -6.32 6.59
C LEU A 210 4.30 -6.09 8.10
N PHE A 211 4.99 -6.89 8.92
CA PHE A 211 5.03 -6.75 10.37
C PHE A 211 6.40 -6.18 10.78
N LEU A 212 6.40 -4.93 11.18
CA LEU A 212 7.62 -4.20 11.56
C LEU A 212 7.85 -4.23 13.07
N VAL A 213 9.08 -4.50 13.44
CA VAL A 213 9.57 -4.53 14.83
C VAL A 213 10.81 -3.67 14.99
N ASP A 214 11.13 -3.31 16.23
CA ASP A 214 12.30 -2.48 16.56
C ASP A 214 13.63 -3.26 16.49
N THR A 215 13.66 -4.50 16.97
CA THR A 215 14.89 -5.30 17.09
C THR A 215 14.72 -6.71 16.56
N LYS A 216 15.86 -7.35 16.23
CA LYS A 216 15.94 -8.75 15.80
C LYS A 216 15.28 -9.70 16.80
N SER A 217 15.52 -9.50 18.09
CA SER A 217 14.96 -10.35 19.16
C SER A 217 13.43 -10.28 19.23
N LEU A 218 12.85 -9.07 19.04
CA LEU A 218 11.40 -8.91 18.92
C LEU A 218 10.85 -9.57 17.66
N GLY A 219 11.60 -9.52 16.55
CA GLY A 219 11.25 -10.22 15.32
C GLY A 219 11.22 -11.75 15.49
N GLU A 220 12.18 -12.30 16.21
CA GLU A 220 12.22 -13.73 16.53
C GLU A 220 11.08 -14.16 17.46
N GLN A 221 10.73 -13.31 18.40
CA GLN A 221 9.58 -13.54 19.27
C GLN A 221 8.28 -13.51 18.47
N ALA A 222 8.08 -12.46 17.64
CA ALA A 222 6.90 -12.35 16.79
C ALA A 222 6.76 -13.54 15.84
N GLU A 223 7.87 -13.99 15.20
CA GLU A 223 7.86 -15.18 14.34
C GLU A 223 7.35 -16.41 15.08
N ARG A 224 7.87 -16.68 16.29
CA ARG A 224 7.40 -17.82 17.13
C ARG A 224 5.93 -17.69 17.51
N GLU A 225 5.46 -16.48 17.85
CA GLU A 225 4.07 -16.24 18.21
C GLU A 225 3.14 -16.43 16.99
N PHE A 226 3.52 -15.96 15.80
CA PHE A 226 2.78 -16.21 14.54
C PHE A 226 2.68 -17.71 14.23
N LEU A 227 3.79 -18.44 14.36
CA LEU A 227 3.81 -19.88 14.09
C LEU A 227 2.94 -20.69 15.08
N ALA A 228 2.88 -20.25 16.33
CA ALA A 228 2.09 -20.91 17.38
C ALA A 228 0.61 -20.50 17.41
N TYR A 229 0.25 -19.38 16.76
CA TYR A 229 -1.11 -18.86 16.82
C TYR A 229 -2.13 -19.80 16.19
N ARG A 230 -3.26 -20.01 16.89
CA ARG A 230 -4.42 -20.75 16.40
C ARG A 230 -5.66 -19.89 16.49
N PRO A 231 -6.32 -19.61 15.35
CA PRO A 231 -7.55 -18.84 15.35
C PRO A 231 -8.72 -19.67 15.89
N ASN A 232 -9.74 -19.01 16.46
CA ASN A 232 -10.91 -19.70 17.01
C ASN A 232 -11.80 -20.34 15.92
N ASP A 233 -11.73 -19.86 14.70
CA ASP A 233 -12.56 -20.28 13.56
C ASP A 233 -11.86 -21.24 12.59
N ASP A 234 -10.66 -21.73 12.94
CA ASP A 234 -9.91 -22.72 12.16
C ASP A 234 -9.07 -23.60 13.11
N ASN A 235 -9.09 -24.89 12.91
CA ASN A 235 -8.34 -25.85 13.75
C ASN A 235 -6.83 -25.87 13.43
N ARG A 236 -6.43 -25.28 12.31
CA ARG A 236 -5.02 -25.21 11.87
C ARG A 236 -4.33 -24.04 12.56
N SER A 237 -3.01 -24.14 12.72
CA SER A 237 -2.18 -23.01 13.14
C SER A 237 -2.08 -21.97 12.01
N PHE A 238 -1.71 -20.75 12.36
CA PHE A 238 -1.50 -19.68 11.37
C PHE A 238 -0.54 -20.11 10.25
N SER A 239 0.56 -20.78 10.62
CA SER A 239 1.59 -21.25 9.69
C SER A 239 1.16 -22.40 8.77
N GLU A 240 0.08 -23.13 9.12
CA GLU A 240 -0.52 -24.14 8.23
C GLU A 240 -1.49 -23.49 7.20
N ILE A 241 -1.91 -22.25 7.45
CA ILE A 241 -2.84 -21.51 6.57
C ILE A 241 -2.09 -20.51 5.72
N TYR A 242 -1.13 -19.76 6.31
CA TYR A 242 -0.41 -18.66 5.70
C TYR A 242 1.09 -18.78 5.91
N GLY A 243 1.86 -18.48 4.87
CA GLY A 243 3.32 -18.38 4.98
C GLY A 243 3.73 -17.19 5.85
N VAL A 244 4.60 -17.46 6.83
CA VAL A 244 5.20 -16.45 7.71
C VAL A 244 6.71 -16.56 7.57
N ARG A 245 7.37 -15.41 7.38
CA ARG A 245 8.84 -15.39 7.31
C ARG A 245 9.43 -14.11 7.86
N ARG A 246 10.43 -14.27 8.71
CA ARG A 246 11.31 -13.18 9.11
C ARG A 246 12.36 -12.92 8.03
N LEU A 247 12.49 -11.68 7.59
CA LEU A 247 13.46 -11.27 6.59
C LEU A 247 14.86 -11.23 7.21
N LYS A 248 15.80 -11.97 6.61
CA LYS A 248 17.21 -12.05 7.04
C LYS A 248 18.16 -11.50 5.98
N SER A 249 17.65 -11.19 4.80
CA SER A 249 18.40 -10.67 3.66
C SER A 249 17.60 -9.61 2.94
N SER A 250 18.16 -9.01 1.90
CA SER A 250 17.49 -8.04 1.02
C SER A 250 16.44 -8.67 0.09
N TYR A 251 16.22 -9.98 0.17
CA TYR A 251 15.22 -10.68 -0.63
C TYR A 251 13.91 -10.89 0.16
N ILE A 252 12.80 -10.43 -0.42
CA ILE A 252 11.45 -10.68 0.10
C ILE A 252 10.79 -11.77 -0.75
N PRO A 253 10.47 -12.94 -0.16
CA PRO A 253 9.81 -14.03 -0.89
C PRO A 253 8.42 -13.64 -1.37
N SER A 254 8.06 -14.03 -2.59
CA SER A 254 6.76 -13.69 -3.20
C SER A 254 5.61 -14.57 -2.73
N ASP A 255 5.91 -15.73 -2.15
CA ASP A 255 4.97 -16.77 -1.71
C ASP A 255 4.56 -16.65 -0.23
N VAL A 256 5.06 -15.65 0.48
CA VAL A 256 4.82 -15.43 1.91
C VAL A 256 3.78 -14.34 2.13
N GLN A 257 2.80 -14.61 3.02
CA GLN A 257 1.73 -13.67 3.34
C GLN A 257 2.09 -12.72 4.48
N VAL A 258 2.94 -13.13 5.43
CA VAL A 258 3.41 -12.26 6.51
C VAL A 258 4.93 -12.18 6.49
N CYS A 259 5.44 -11.00 6.20
CA CYS A 259 6.87 -10.69 6.28
C CYS A 259 7.15 -9.93 7.59
N ILE A 260 8.00 -10.49 8.44
CA ILE A 260 8.45 -9.85 9.69
C ILE A 260 9.83 -9.24 9.42
N SER A 261 9.98 -7.95 9.70
CA SER A 261 11.24 -7.23 9.46
C SER A 261 11.51 -6.22 10.56
N THR A 262 12.79 -5.93 10.81
CA THR A 262 13.16 -4.70 11.48
C THR A 262 12.98 -3.52 10.53
N ILE A 263 12.77 -2.33 11.08
CA ILE A 263 12.64 -1.13 10.25
C ILE A 263 13.95 -0.85 9.51
N GLN A 264 15.09 -1.05 10.18
CA GLN A 264 16.42 -0.87 9.62
C GLN A 264 16.62 -1.74 8.38
N ARG A 265 16.27 -3.02 8.47
CA ARG A 265 16.35 -3.94 7.33
C ARG A 265 15.41 -3.54 6.21
N MET A 266 14.18 -3.13 6.53
CA MET A 266 13.25 -2.68 5.50
C MET A 266 13.77 -1.44 4.76
N TYR A 267 14.32 -0.47 5.49
CA TYR A 267 14.99 0.70 4.92
C TYR A 267 16.13 0.29 3.96
N SER A 268 17.00 -0.62 4.40
CA SER A 268 18.09 -1.17 3.60
C SER A 268 17.61 -1.82 2.30
N ILE A 269 16.53 -2.61 2.38
CA ILE A 269 15.91 -3.24 1.20
C ILE A 269 15.41 -2.19 0.21
N LEU A 270 14.76 -1.14 0.72
CA LEU A 270 14.19 -0.07 -0.11
C LEU A 270 15.26 0.85 -0.69
N SER A 271 16.31 1.18 0.09
CA SER A 271 17.43 2.02 -0.37
C SER A 271 18.40 1.27 -1.29
N GLY A 272 18.28 -0.07 -1.39
CA GLY A 272 19.19 -0.91 -2.17
C GLY A 272 20.58 -1.04 -1.55
N GLU A 273 20.73 -0.77 -0.26
CA GLU A 273 21.99 -0.93 0.47
C GLU A 273 22.13 -2.35 1.01
N GLU A 274 23.31 -2.97 0.83
CA GLU A 274 23.62 -4.21 1.53
C GLU A 274 23.94 -3.88 3.00
N THR A 275 23.18 -4.47 3.91
CA THR A 275 23.37 -4.29 5.34
C THR A 275 23.83 -5.57 6.01
N ASP A 276 24.78 -5.43 6.90
CA ASP A 276 25.24 -6.50 7.79
C ASP A 276 24.10 -6.88 8.77
N GLU A 277 24.05 -8.15 9.16
CA GLU A 277 23.07 -8.64 10.15
C GLU A 277 23.17 -7.95 11.52
N SER A 278 24.32 -7.34 11.83
CA SER A 278 24.56 -6.62 13.08
C SER A 278 23.67 -5.37 13.26
N ILE A 279 23.18 -4.77 12.17
CA ILE A 279 22.31 -3.60 12.21
C ILE A 279 20.95 -3.93 12.84
N ASP A 280 20.48 -5.15 12.68
CA ASP A 280 19.22 -5.63 13.25
C ASP A 280 19.27 -5.82 14.78
N GLU A 281 20.45 -5.83 15.37
CA GLU A 281 20.65 -6.05 16.81
C GLU A 281 20.57 -4.76 17.64
N ILE A 282 20.76 -3.61 16.99
CA ILE A 282 20.82 -2.30 17.63
C ILE A 282 19.42 -1.69 17.62
N SER A 283 18.97 -1.16 18.77
CA SER A 283 17.68 -0.46 18.83
C SER A 283 17.74 0.87 18.07
N LEU A 284 16.59 1.33 17.56
CA LEU A 284 16.49 2.60 16.85
C LEU A 284 16.98 3.81 17.65
N GLU A 285 16.81 3.79 18.97
CA GLU A 285 17.29 4.86 19.85
C GLU A 285 18.82 4.95 19.87
N GLU A 286 19.50 3.80 19.76
CA GLU A 286 20.97 3.73 19.73
C GLU A 286 21.53 4.13 18.38
N VAL A 287 20.91 3.70 17.26
CA VAL A 287 21.33 4.06 15.90
C VAL A 287 21.24 5.56 15.67
N THR A 288 20.17 6.21 16.14
CA THR A 288 19.97 7.66 15.99
C THR A 288 21.06 8.47 16.71
N SER A 289 21.67 7.92 17.75
CA SER A 289 22.78 8.56 18.48
C SER A 289 24.15 8.38 17.80
N MET A 290 24.30 7.37 16.95
CA MET A 290 25.58 7.00 16.32
C MET A 290 25.77 7.56 14.89
N GLU A 291 24.70 7.82 14.15
CA GLU A 291 24.81 8.25 12.76
C GLU A 291 24.99 9.76 12.60
N LYS A 292 26.21 10.16 12.22
CA LYS A 292 26.53 11.53 11.73
C LYS A 292 26.27 11.72 10.22
N LYS A 293 25.81 10.73 9.50
CA LYS A 293 25.55 10.82 8.05
C LYS A 293 24.09 11.11 7.80
N SER A 294 23.81 12.09 6.95
CA SER A 294 22.46 12.31 6.43
C SER A 294 21.99 11.03 5.73
N PRO A 295 20.86 10.48 6.14
CA PRO A 295 20.34 9.27 5.50
C PRO A 295 20.06 9.54 4.03
N LYS A 296 20.25 8.53 3.20
CA LYS A 296 19.83 8.60 1.81
C LYS A 296 18.30 8.65 1.74
N GLU A 297 17.80 9.46 0.83
CA GLU A 297 16.38 9.47 0.54
C GLU A 297 15.97 8.12 -0.05
N VAL A 298 14.90 7.53 0.47
CA VAL A 298 14.34 6.30 -0.07
C VAL A 298 13.66 6.65 -1.40
N VAL A 299 14.05 5.96 -2.46
CA VAL A 299 13.52 6.14 -3.80
C VAL A 299 12.62 4.95 -4.19
N TYR A 300 11.83 5.13 -5.25
CA TYR A 300 10.99 4.04 -5.76
C TYR A 300 11.82 2.79 -6.05
N ASN A 301 11.41 1.66 -5.49
CA ASN A 301 12.05 0.37 -5.69
C ASN A 301 11.18 -0.50 -6.61
N GLU A 302 11.65 -0.75 -7.83
CA GLU A 302 10.92 -1.54 -8.84
C GLU A 302 10.63 -2.98 -8.39
N LYS A 303 11.50 -3.55 -7.58
CA LYS A 303 11.37 -4.92 -7.10
C LYS A 303 10.35 -5.04 -5.96
N TYR A 304 10.29 -4.02 -5.11
CA TYR A 304 9.38 -3.92 -3.98
C TYR A 304 8.69 -2.56 -4.00
N PRO A 305 7.73 -2.38 -4.92
CA PRO A 305 7.00 -1.13 -5.02
C PRO A 305 6.16 -0.88 -3.76
N PRO A 306 5.71 0.35 -3.51
CA PRO A 306 4.90 0.70 -2.33
C PRO A 306 3.71 -0.22 -2.11
N GLU A 307 3.02 -0.57 -3.19
CA GLU A 307 1.86 -1.47 -3.20
C GLU A 307 2.21 -2.97 -3.03
N PHE A 308 3.47 -3.31 -2.74
CA PHE A 308 3.88 -4.70 -2.53
C PHE A 308 3.23 -5.32 -1.29
N PHE A 309 2.94 -4.52 -0.28
CA PHE A 309 2.22 -4.91 0.92
C PHE A 309 0.84 -4.27 0.97
N ASP A 310 -0.19 -5.06 1.26
CA ASP A 310 -1.56 -4.56 1.42
C ASP A 310 -1.79 -3.92 2.80
N CYS A 311 -0.94 -4.22 3.79
CA CYS A 311 -1.01 -3.65 5.14
C CYS A 311 0.36 -3.65 5.83
N ILE A 312 0.58 -2.64 6.66
CA ILE A 312 1.73 -2.56 7.56
C ILE A 312 1.24 -2.57 8.99
N ILE A 313 1.78 -3.47 9.79
CA ILE A 313 1.58 -3.50 11.24
C ILE A 313 2.91 -3.16 11.91
N VAL A 314 2.92 -2.12 12.73
CA VAL A 314 4.13 -1.67 13.44
C VAL A 314 3.97 -1.96 14.93
N ASP A 315 4.80 -2.86 15.45
CA ASP A 315 4.87 -3.11 16.89
C ASP A 315 5.82 -2.11 17.56
N GLU A 316 5.46 -1.60 18.73
CA GLU A 316 6.19 -0.57 19.46
C GLU A 316 6.44 0.72 18.64
N CYS A 317 5.44 1.17 17.87
CA CYS A 317 5.56 2.25 16.89
C CYS A 317 6.06 3.59 17.45
N HIS A 318 5.99 3.81 18.77
CA HIS A 318 6.52 5.02 19.40
C HIS A 318 8.05 5.16 19.25
N ARG A 319 8.76 4.08 18.92
CA ARG A 319 10.20 4.07 18.66
C ARG A 319 10.52 4.33 17.19
N SER A 320 9.59 4.02 16.28
CA SER A 320 9.78 4.02 14.82
C SER A 320 9.28 5.29 14.10
N ILE A 321 8.57 6.19 14.81
CA ILE A 321 7.93 7.38 14.21
C ILE A 321 8.93 8.54 13.97
N TYR A 322 10.14 8.46 14.49
CA TYR A 322 11.10 9.56 14.45
C TYR A 322 12.17 9.37 13.37
N ASN A 323 12.50 10.48 12.67
CA ASN A 323 13.59 10.60 11.71
C ASN A 323 13.43 9.77 10.40
N VAL A 324 14.52 9.16 9.96
CA VAL A 324 14.71 8.42 8.70
C VAL A 324 13.71 7.29 8.52
N TRP A 325 13.27 6.69 9.60
CA TRP A 325 12.38 5.53 9.60
C TRP A 325 10.95 5.89 9.20
N ASN A 326 10.57 7.14 9.37
CA ASN A 326 9.30 7.64 8.87
C ASN A 326 9.19 7.52 7.34
N GLN A 327 10.33 7.62 6.61
CA GLN A 327 10.36 7.47 5.15
C GLN A 327 9.87 6.09 4.69
N VAL A 328 10.21 5.01 5.43
CA VAL A 328 9.73 3.65 5.13
C VAL A 328 8.21 3.59 5.24
N LEU A 329 7.66 4.22 6.30
CA LEU A 329 6.22 4.26 6.50
C LEU A 329 5.54 5.17 5.48
N GLU A 330 6.11 6.34 5.18
CA GLU A 330 5.57 7.28 4.20
C GLU A 330 5.46 6.65 2.80
N ILE A 331 6.51 5.95 2.35
CA ILE A 331 6.50 5.29 1.05
C ILE A 331 5.49 4.15 1.03
N MET A 332 5.53 3.27 2.03
CA MET A 332 4.70 2.06 2.06
C MET A 332 3.23 2.33 2.45
N ASP A 333 2.94 3.45 3.14
CA ASP A 333 1.60 3.84 3.60
C ASP A 333 0.90 4.77 2.61
N ASP A 334 1.64 5.38 1.67
CA ASP A 334 1.12 6.34 0.69
C ASP A 334 0.12 5.70 -0.29
N ASP A 335 0.17 4.39 -0.53
CA ASP A 335 -0.77 3.69 -1.39
C ASP A 335 -2.19 3.56 -0.79
N GLY A 336 -2.41 4.11 0.41
CA GLY A 336 -3.72 4.13 1.06
C GLY A 336 -4.17 2.75 1.53
N TYR A 337 -3.24 1.82 1.73
CA TYR A 337 -3.48 0.56 2.41
C TYR A 337 -3.53 0.76 3.92
N VAL A 338 -4.17 -0.16 4.61
CA VAL A 338 -4.38 -0.07 6.05
C VAL A 338 -3.07 -0.27 6.80
N SER A 339 -2.73 0.68 7.65
CA SER A 339 -1.62 0.56 8.59
C SER A 339 -2.16 0.49 10.01
N CYS A 340 -1.63 -0.42 10.80
CA CYS A 340 -1.97 -0.56 12.21
C CYS A 340 -0.72 -0.31 13.04
N TYR A 341 -0.83 0.56 14.06
CA TYR A 341 0.28 0.91 14.93
C TYR A 341 -0.07 0.51 16.37
N CYS A 342 0.77 -0.31 16.99
CA CYS A 342 0.62 -0.69 18.39
C CYS A 342 1.57 0.16 19.25
N LYS A 343 1.03 0.98 20.16
CA LYS A 343 1.82 1.81 21.08
C LYS A 343 1.77 1.23 22.50
N ARG A 344 2.89 1.35 23.21
CA ARG A 344 3.07 0.96 24.61
C ARG A 344 2.22 1.80 25.57
#